data_4dc5417aff16e2c481efcbce4a434f2a
#
_entry.id   4dc5417aff16e2c481efcbce4a434f2a
#
_cell.length_a   1.000
_cell.length_b   1.000
_cell.length_c   1.000
_cell.angle_alpha   90.00
_cell.angle_beta   90.00
_cell.angle_gamma   90.00
#
_symmetry.space_group_name_H-M   'P 1'
#
loop_
_entity.id
_entity.type
_entity.pdbx_description
1 polymer ?
#
loop_
_entity_poly.entity_id
_entity_poly.type
_entity_poly.pdbx_seq_one_letter_code
_entity_poly.pdbx_strand_id
1 'polypeptide(L)'
;ESPSPLEDPGCVGLMENMKQDEHGFLFHYLLPFSENRFLLEVTRFTPEKVPWDRMEHDLAGALEGYGFSHAVEKRREKGILPMGLPTQKQPTGPRWAIAGTRGGAIRPATGYAFQRIAEWAESCARSIAEDGCVLSQPCFPRSIRWMDDLFLRLLRGKPELGPQLFMRFAGRLSPGQ
;
A
#
# COMPACT_ATOMS: atom_id res chain seq x y z
N GLU A 1 5.21 13.28 -16.10
CA GLU A 1 5.22 14.75 -16.10
C GLU A 1 4.04 15.26 -16.91
N SER A 2 3.28 16.20 -16.35
CA SER A 2 2.18 16.88 -17.04
C SER A 2 2.70 18.07 -17.84
N PRO A 3 2.18 18.33 -19.05
CA PRO A 3 2.47 19.55 -19.80
C PRO A 3 1.88 20.81 -19.13
N SER A 4 0.86 20.64 -18.28
CA SER A 4 0.23 21.72 -17.51
C SER A 4 0.48 21.52 -16.02
N PRO A 5 0.54 22.60 -15.21
CA PRO A 5 0.64 22.49 -13.76
C PRO A 5 -0.53 21.71 -13.16
N LEU A 6 -0.27 21.03 -12.04
CA LEU A 6 -1.30 20.44 -11.20
C LEU A 6 -2.14 21.55 -10.55
N GLU A 7 -3.42 21.32 -10.35
CA GLU A 7 -4.32 22.29 -9.70
C GLU A 7 -3.87 22.61 -8.27
N ASP A 8 -3.46 21.60 -7.51
CA ASP A 8 -2.92 21.76 -6.16
C ASP A 8 -1.70 20.86 -5.94
N PRO A 9 -0.49 21.34 -6.28
CA PRO A 9 0.74 20.57 -6.10
C PRO A 9 1.14 20.39 -4.62
N GLY A 10 0.48 21.08 -3.70
CA GLY A 10 0.69 20.94 -2.26
C GLY A 10 -0.20 19.87 -1.59
N CYS A 11 -1.20 19.36 -2.31
CA CYS A 11 -2.16 18.40 -1.78
C CYS A 11 -1.89 16.98 -2.28
N VAL A 12 -1.91 16.02 -1.37
CA VAL A 12 -1.78 14.59 -1.67
C VAL A 12 -3.17 13.96 -1.75
N GLY A 13 -3.50 13.34 -2.87
CA GLY A 13 -4.70 12.54 -3.04
C GLY A 13 -4.49 11.12 -2.51
N LEU A 14 -5.20 10.75 -1.44
CA LEU A 14 -5.14 9.42 -0.84
C LEU A 14 -6.45 8.69 -0.99
N MET A 15 -6.43 7.51 -1.61
CA MET A 15 -7.60 6.67 -1.84
C MET A 15 -8.75 7.41 -2.55
N GLU A 16 -8.43 8.23 -3.53
CA GLU A 16 -9.40 8.97 -4.32
C GLU A 16 -10.17 8.08 -5.29
N ASN A 17 -11.30 8.58 -5.79
CA ASN A 17 -12.14 7.91 -6.78
C ASN A 17 -12.49 6.46 -6.41
N MET A 18 -12.73 6.21 -5.12
CA MET A 18 -13.09 4.89 -4.61
C MET A 18 -14.35 4.35 -5.31
N LYS A 19 -14.23 3.19 -5.92
CA LYS A 19 -15.36 2.48 -6.55
C LYS A 19 -15.24 0.97 -6.42
N GLN A 20 -16.36 0.30 -6.53
CA GLN A 20 -16.49 -1.15 -6.55
C GLN A 20 -16.98 -1.60 -7.93
N ASP A 21 -16.33 -2.62 -8.48
CA ASP A 21 -16.79 -3.33 -9.67
C ASP A 21 -16.60 -4.87 -9.51
N GLU A 22 -16.80 -5.61 -10.58
CA GLU A 22 -16.65 -7.08 -10.60
C GLU A 22 -15.22 -7.56 -10.30
N HIS A 23 -14.21 -6.69 -10.47
CA HIS A 23 -12.80 -6.96 -10.18
C HIS A 23 -12.36 -6.48 -8.80
N GLY A 24 -13.28 -6.08 -7.94
CA GLY A 24 -12.99 -5.68 -6.58
C GLY A 24 -13.09 -4.17 -6.33
N PHE A 25 -12.45 -3.72 -5.26
CA PHE A 25 -12.48 -2.35 -4.80
C PHE A 25 -11.28 -1.57 -5.36
N LEU A 26 -11.56 -0.55 -6.16
CA LEU A 26 -10.58 0.31 -6.84
C LEU A 26 -10.49 1.67 -6.15
N PHE A 27 -9.28 2.22 -6.10
CA PHE A 27 -9.01 3.60 -5.70
C PHE A 27 -7.67 4.08 -6.26
N HIS A 28 -7.44 5.40 -6.17
CA HIS A 28 -6.25 6.04 -6.68
C HIS A 28 -5.47 6.75 -5.58
N TYR A 29 -4.14 6.83 -5.77
CA TYR A 29 -3.28 7.79 -5.08
C TYR A 29 -2.71 8.77 -6.09
N LEU A 30 -2.77 10.06 -5.78
CA LEU A 30 -2.14 11.12 -6.55
C LEU A 30 -1.13 11.83 -5.65
N LEU A 31 0.16 11.63 -5.92
CA LEU A 31 1.25 12.16 -5.10
C LEU A 31 2.05 13.18 -5.93
N PRO A 32 1.84 14.49 -5.74
CA PRO A 32 2.64 15.52 -6.39
C PRO A 32 4.08 15.52 -5.87
N PHE A 33 5.04 15.68 -6.77
CA PHE A 33 6.46 15.92 -6.45
C PHE A 33 6.90 17.34 -6.81
N SER A 34 6.20 17.97 -7.74
CA SER A 34 6.34 19.38 -8.12
C SER A 34 5.08 19.81 -8.88
N GLU A 35 5.05 21.04 -9.35
CA GLU A 35 3.92 21.59 -10.11
C GLU A 35 3.47 20.73 -11.31
N ASN A 36 4.37 19.97 -11.94
CA ASN A 36 4.08 19.12 -13.10
C ASN A 36 4.65 17.70 -13.03
N ARG A 37 5.19 17.29 -11.89
CA ARG A 37 5.63 15.92 -11.65
C ARG A 37 4.81 15.28 -10.56
N PHE A 38 4.26 14.12 -10.84
CA PHE A 38 3.44 13.36 -9.91
C PHE A 38 3.64 11.86 -10.08
N LEU A 39 3.26 11.10 -9.07
CA LEU A 39 2.98 9.69 -9.15
C LEU A 39 1.46 9.51 -9.11
N LEU A 40 0.93 8.81 -10.09
CA LEU A 40 -0.45 8.31 -10.08
C LEU A 40 -0.40 6.79 -9.91
N GLU A 41 -1.00 6.29 -8.84
CA GLU A 41 -1.13 4.87 -8.57
C GLU A 41 -2.59 4.47 -8.61
N VAL A 42 -2.86 3.38 -9.31
CA VAL A 42 -4.17 2.72 -9.33
C VAL A 42 -4.05 1.41 -8.57
N THR A 43 -4.83 1.29 -7.52
CA THR A 43 -4.80 0.13 -6.61
C THR A 43 -6.15 -0.57 -6.58
N ARG A 44 -6.11 -1.91 -6.59
CA ARG A 44 -7.29 -2.75 -6.38
C ARG A 44 -7.11 -3.68 -5.18
N PHE A 45 -8.12 -3.72 -4.32
CA PHE A 45 -8.32 -4.81 -3.37
C PHE A 45 -9.24 -5.85 -4.01
N THR A 46 -8.70 -7.02 -4.25
CA THR A 46 -9.40 -8.09 -4.95
C THR A 46 -9.11 -9.45 -4.31
N PRO A 47 -10.08 -10.38 -4.26
CA PRO A 47 -9.83 -11.74 -3.81
C PRO A 47 -9.04 -12.57 -4.83
N GLU A 48 -9.04 -12.15 -6.10
CA GLU A 48 -8.42 -12.86 -7.21
C GLU A 48 -7.42 -11.96 -7.95
N LYS A 49 -6.53 -12.58 -8.70
CA LYS A 49 -5.57 -11.86 -9.52
C LYS A 49 -6.28 -11.14 -10.67
N VAL A 50 -6.14 -9.83 -10.75
CA VAL A 50 -6.63 -9.03 -11.88
C VAL A 50 -5.61 -9.10 -13.02
N PRO A 51 -6.06 -9.29 -14.29
CA PRO A 51 -5.21 -9.22 -15.46
C PRO A 51 -4.51 -7.87 -15.59
N TRP A 52 -3.28 -7.88 -16.09
CA TRP A 52 -2.49 -6.64 -16.22
C TRP A 52 -3.07 -5.64 -17.22
N ASP A 53 -3.66 -6.13 -18.31
CA ASP A 53 -4.37 -5.30 -19.30
C ASP A 53 -5.53 -4.54 -18.67
N ARG A 54 -6.26 -5.15 -17.74
CA ARG A 54 -7.28 -4.46 -16.96
C ARG A 54 -6.70 -3.36 -16.09
N MET A 55 -5.59 -3.60 -15.39
CA MET A 55 -4.91 -2.59 -14.59
C MET A 55 -4.37 -1.44 -15.44
N GLU A 56 -3.90 -1.73 -16.65
CA GLU A 56 -3.47 -0.70 -17.61
C GLU A 56 -4.65 0.14 -18.12
N HIS A 57 -5.80 -0.50 -18.37
CA HIS A 57 -7.04 0.21 -18.71
C HIS A 57 -7.50 1.13 -17.56
N ASP A 58 -7.47 0.64 -16.33
CA ASP A 58 -7.83 1.44 -15.15
C ASP A 58 -6.89 2.64 -14.98
N LEU A 59 -5.57 2.46 -15.22
CA LEU A 59 -4.60 3.55 -15.17
C LEU A 59 -4.83 4.59 -16.27
N ALA A 60 -5.13 4.14 -17.50
CA ALA A 60 -5.46 5.04 -18.60
C ALA A 60 -6.72 5.87 -18.29
N GLY A 61 -7.76 5.22 -17.78
CA GLY A 61 -8.98 5.91 -17.34
C GLY A 61 -8.74 6.89 -16.18
N ALA A 62 -7.84 6.55 -15.26
CA ALA A 62 -7.45 7.46 -14.18
C ALA A 62 -6.70 8.68 -14.73
N LEU A 63 -5.73 8.50 -15.64
CA LEU A 63 -5.02 9.60 -16.29
C LEU A 63 -5.98 10.54 -17.03
N GLU A 64 -6.96 9.98 -17.75
CA GLU A 64 -8.00 10.76 -18.42
C GLU A 64 -8.86 11.54 -17.42
N GLY A 65 -9.32 10.86 -16.36
CA GLY A 65 -10.17 11.45 -15.33
C GLY A 65 -9.52 12.59 -14.55
N TYR A 66 -8.19 12.58 -14.40
CA TYR A 66 -7.42 13.68 -13.82
C TYR A 66 -6.97 14.74 -14.86
N GLY A 67 -7.32 14.59 -16.14
CA GLY A 67 -6.87 15.50 -17.19
C GLY A 67 -5.40 15.33 -17.61
N PHE A 68 -4.80 14.18 -17.30
CA PHE A 68 -3.38 13.88 -17.57
C PHE A 68 -3.16 13.00 -18.81
N SER A 69 -4.08 12.96 -19.75
CA SER A 69 -3.98 12.14 -20.97
C SER A 69 -2.72 12.43 -21.81
N HIS A 70 -2.17 13.65 -21.70
CA HIS A 70 -0.96 14.08 -22.40
C HIS A 70 0.31 14.01 -21.53
N ALA A 71 0.22 13.46 -20.32
CA ALA A 71 1.37 13.32 -19.45
C ALA A 71 2.42 12.37 -20.03
N VAL A 72 3.68 12.76 -19.89
CA VAL A 72 4.82 11.94 -20.32
C VAL A 72 5.22 11.00 -19.20
N GLU A 73 5.09 9.69 -19.44
CA GLU A 73 5.53 8.68 -18.51
C GLU A 73 7.06 8.68 -18.38
N LYS A 74 7.59 8.79 -17.17
CA LYS A 74 9.01 8.69 -16.86
C LYS A 74 9.40 7.34 -16.27
N ARG A 75 8.49 6.74 -15.52
CA ARG A 75 8.71 5.46 -14.86
C ARG A 75 7.37 4.77 -14.64
N ARG A 76 7.36 3.45 -14.78
CA ARG A 76 6.21 2.60 -14.45
C ARG A 76 6.64 1.49 -13.53
N GLU A 77 5.80 1.22 -12.55
CA GLU A 77 5.92 0.07 -11.66
C GLU A 77 4.60 -0.68 -11.60
N LYS A 78 4.67 -1.97 -11.35
CA LYS A 78 3.50 -2.81 -11.09
C LYS A 78 3.85 -3.92 -10.13
N GLY A 79 2.91 -4.29 -9.29
CA GLY A 79 3.14 -5.31 -8.28
C GLY A 79 1.84 -5.92 -7.77
N ILE A 80 1.98 -7.04 -7.08
CA ILE A 80 0.91 -7.70 -6.34
C ILE A 80 1.37 -7.83 -4.90
N LEU A 81 0.61 -7.26 -3.99
CA LEU A 81 0.84 -7.37 -2.56
C LEU A 81 -0.08 -8.44 -1.97
N PRO A 82 0.46 -9.53 -1.41
CA PRO A 82 -0.35 -10.54 -0.77
C PRO A 82 -0.91 -10.00 0.55
N MET A 83 -2.23 -9.87 0.63
CA MET A 83 -2.92 -9.44 1.84
C MET A 83 -3.55 -10.65 2.55
N GLY A 84 -3.59 -10.62 3.88
CA GLY A 84 -4.23 -11.67 4.68
C GLY A 84 -3.48 -13.00 4.72
N LEU A 85 -2.27 -13.07 4.20
CA LEU A 85 -1.45 -14.28 4.36
C LEU A 85 -0.97 -14.41 5.81
N PRO A 86 -0.99 -15.64 6.38
CA PRO A 86 -0.46 -15.85 7.71
C PRO A 86 1.04 -15.51 7.71
N THR A 87 1.44 -14.68 8.66
CA THR A 87 2.85 -14.37 8.89
C THR A 87 3.51 -15.64 9.45
N GLN A 88 4.25 -16.36 8.61
CA GLN A 88 5.06 -17.46 9.04
C GLN A 88 6.35 -16.94 9.68
N LYS A 89 6.76 -17.55 10.77
CA LYS A 89 8.08 -17.27 11.35
C LYS A 89 9.12 -17.71 10.33
N GLN A 90 9.86 -16.74 9.80
CA GLN A 90 10.90 -17.03 8.82
C GLN A 90 12.12 -17.62 9.51
N PRO A 91 12.82 -18.55 8.84
CA PRO A 91 14.08 -19.04 9.36
C PRO A 91 15.07 -17.88 9.47
N THR A 92 15.87 -17.91 10.53
CA THR A 92 16.91 -16.89 10.78
C THR A 92 18.16 -17.58 11.33
N GLY A 93 19.30 -16.95 11.15
CA GLY A 93 20.57 -17.34 11.76
C GLY A 93 21.24 -16.12 12.39
N PRO A 94 22.32 -16.34 13.18
CA PRO A 94 22.98 -15.23 13.86
C PRO A 94 23.56 -14.16 12.91
N ARG A 95 23.80 -14.53 11.66
CA ARG A 95 24.40 -13.66 10.64
C ARG A 95 23.49 -13.37 9.43
N TRP A 96 22.24 -13.82 9.45
CA TRP A 96 21.29 -13.58 8.38
C TRP A 96 19.85 -13.64 8.85
N ALA A 97 18.97 -12.86 8.22
CA ALA A 97 17.54 -12.88 8.44
C ALA A 97 16.79 -12.54 7.14
N ILE A 98 15.55 -13.01 7.06
CA ILE A 98 14.64 -12.60 6.00
C ILE A 98 13.88 -11.37 6.49
N ALA A 99 13.93 -10.29 5.73
CA ALA A 99 13.34 -8.99 6.04
C ALA A 99 12.32 -8.55 4.98
N GLY A 100 11.72 -7.39 5.21
CA GLY A 100 10.78 -6.76 4.30
C GLY A 100 9.50 -7.60 4.12
N THR A 101 8.94 -7.57 2.93
CA THR A 101 7.71 -8.30 2.57
C THR A 101 7.81 -9.80 2.91
N ARG A 102 8.91 -10.43 2.54
CA ARG A 102 9.13 -11.86 2.82
C ARG A 102 9.34 -12.14 4.30
N GLY A 103 9.90 -11.18 5.04
CA GLY A 103 10.07 -11.26 6.50
C GLY A 103 8.79 -11.03 7.31
N GLY A 104 7.67 -10.71 6.66
CA GLY A 104 6.39 -10.44 7.33
C GLY A 104 6.22 -9.00 7.78
N ALA A 105 6.93 -8.04 7.15
CA ALA A 105 6.77 -6.62 7.45
C ALA A 105 5.42 -6.05 6.99
N ILE A 106 4.82 -6.63 5.95
CA ILE A 106 3.53 -6.17 5.40
C ILE A 106 2.41 -6.36 6.42
N ARG A 107 1.67 -5.28 6.69
CA ARG A 107 0.44 -5.38 7.46
C ARG A 107 -0.65 -6.07 6.62
N PRO A 108 -1.24 -7.17 7.11
CA PRO A 108 -2.17 -7.97 6.31
C PRO A 108 -3.38 -7.19 5.78
N ALA A 109 -3.91 -6.22 6.55
CA ALA A 109 -5.11 -5.47 6.18
C ALA A 109 -4.86 -4.34 5.18
N THR A 110 -3.65 -3.77 5.14
CA THR A 110 -3.38 -2.54 4.38
C THR A 110 -2.30 -2.69 3.32
N GLY A 111 -1.51 -3.76 3.36
CA GLY A 111 -0.34 -3.91 2.50
C GLY A 111 0.85 -3.01 2.89
N TYR A 112 0.70 -2.16 3.92
CA TYR A 112 1.72 -1.21 4.31
C TYR A 112 2.86 -1.87 5.09
N ALA A 113 4.10 -1.51 4.75
CA ALA A 113 5.29 -2.11 5.34
C ALA A 113 6.40 -1.11 5.66
N PHE A 114 6.39 0.09 5.06
CA PHE A 114 7.53 1.01 5.07
C PHE A 114 8.05 1.34 6.46
N GLN A 115 7.18 1.83 7.35
CA GLN A 115 7.56 2.20 8.71
C GLN A 115 8.17 1.02 9.47
N ARG A 116 7.55 -0.16 9.40
CA ARG A 116 8.04 -1.36 10.07
C ARG A 116 9.37 -1.87 9.54
N ILE A 117 9.60 -1.70 8.24
CA ILE A 117 10.91 -2.01 7.64
C ILE A 117 11.97 -1.03 8.15
N ALA A 118 11.65 0.26 8.23
CA ALA A 118 12.55 1.28 8.74
C ALA A 118 12.91 1.04 10.22
N GLU A 119 11.92 0.81 11.08
CA GLU A 119 12.12 0.51 12.51
C GLU A 119 12.96 -0.77 12.72
N TRP A 120 12.67 -1.80 11.93
CA TRP A 120 13.47 -3.02 11.97
C TRP A 120 14.90 -2.77 11.49
N ALA A 121 15.09 -2.04 10.41
CA ALA A 121 16.43 -1.77 9.85
C ALA A 121 17.30 -1.00 10.86
N GLU A 122 16.75 0.01 11.53
CA GLU A 122 17.44 0.75 12.58
C GLU A 122 17.83 -0.17 13.76
N SER A 123 16.88 -0.97 14.25
CA SER A 123 17.13 -1.91 15.36
C SER A 123 18.16 -2.98 14.98
N CYS A 124 18.09 -3.50 13.76
CA CYS A 124 19.01 -4.49 13.25
C CYS A 124 20.41 -3.93 13.05
N ALA A 125 20.53 -2.70 12.54
CA ALA A 125 21.83 -2.02 12.38
C ALA A 125 22.50 -1.81 13.74
N ARG A 126 21.74 -1.42 14.75
CA ARG A 126 22.26 -1.28 16.13
C ARG A 126 22.75 -2.61 16.70
N SER A 127 21.96 -3.68 16.58
CA SER A 127 22.36 -5.03 17.04
C SER A 127 23.59 -5.57 16.33
N ILE A 128 23.75 -5.28 15.03
CA ILE A 128 24.96 -5.65 14.28
C ILE A 128 26.18 -4.89 14.83
N ALA A 129 26.04 -3.61 15.13
CA ALA A 129 27.12 -2.78 15.64
C ALA A 129 27.56 -3.18 17.06
N GLU A 130 26.62 -3.54 17.91
CA GLU A 130 26.85 -3.87 19.33
C GLU A 130 27.24 -5.35 19.54
N ASP A 131 26.49 -6.26 18.93
CA ASP A 131 26.57 -7.71 19.21
C ASP A 131 27.04 -8.55 18.00
N GLY A 132 27.18 -7.95 16.81
CA GLY A 132 27.49 -8.67 15.57
C GLY A 132 26.33 -9.58 15.09
N CYS A 133 25.11 -9.37 15.60
CA CYS A 133 23.97 -10.23 15.35
C CYS A 133 22.90 -9.56 14.48
N VAL A 134 22.32 -10.33 13.55
CA VAL A 134 21.20 -9.89 12.71
C VAL A 134 19.89 -10.20 13.39
N LEU A 135 19.00 -9.21 13.49
CA LEU A 135 17.65 -9.38 14.03
C LEU A 135 16.67 -9.85 12.96
N SER A 136 15.76 -10.75 13.33
CA SER A 136 14.62 -11.10 12.48
C SER A 136 13.54 -10.00 12.49
N GLN A 137 12.79 -9.90 11.39
CA GLN A 137 11.62 -9.03 11.33
C GLN A 137 10.60 -9.42 12.42
N PRO A 138 10.17 -8.50 13.30
CA PRO A 138 9.18 -8.81 14.33
C PRO A 138 7.82 -9.20 13.74
N CYS A 139 7.18 -10.21 14.32
CA CYS A 139 5.81 -10.55 13.96
C CYS A 139 4.81 -9.54 14.53
N PHE A 140 3.66 -9.39 13.87
CA PHE A 140 2.56 -8.61 14.44
C PHE A 140 1.99 -9.26 15.71
N PRO A 141 1.59 -8.46 16.71
CA PRO A 141 0.83 -8.94 17.86
C PRO A 141 -0.43 -9.72 17.42
N ARG A 142 -0.85 -10.68 18.21
CA ARG A 142 -2.05 -11.49 17.91
C ARG A 142 -3.31 -10.65 17.76
N SER A 143 -3.47 -9.61 18.57
CA SER A 143 -4.59 -8.66 18.49
C SER A 143 -4.66 -7.94 17.16
N ILE A 144 -3.53 -7.43 16.67
CA ILE A 144 -3.45 -6.76 15.37
C ILE A 144 -3.80 -7.73 14.24
N ARG A 145 -3.26 -8.95 14.26
CA ARG A 145 -3.57 -9.96 13.25
C ARG A 145 -5.05 -10.34 13.24
N TRP A 146 -5.66 -10.47 14.41
CA TRP A 146 -7.10 -10.74 14.52
C TRP A 146 -7.95 -9.59 13.96
N MET A 147 -7.60 -8.34 14.26
CA MET A 147 -8.27 -7.17 13.70
C MET A 147 -8.13 -7.11 12.17
N ASP A 148 -6.94 -7.37 11.66
CA ASP A 148 -6.67 -7.38 10.22
C ASP A 148 -7.44 -8.50 9.50
N ASP A 149 -7.52 -9.69 10.10
CA ASP A 149 -8.31 -10.80 9.56
C ASP A 149 -9.81 -10.47 9.55
N LEU A 150 -10.35 -9.87 10.61
CA LEU A 150 -11.73 -9.42 10.67
C LEU A 150 -12.03 -8.38 9.58
N PHE A 151 -11.16 -7.40 9.40
CA PHE A 151 -11.29 -6.37 8.38
C PHE A 151 -11.29 -6.97 6.96
N LEU A 152 -10.35 -7.87 6.67
CA LEU A 152 -10.26 -8.52 5.35
C LEU A 152 -11.45 -9.45 5.07
N ARG A 153 -11.96 -10.15 6.09
CA ARG A 153 -13.19 -10.95 5.97
C ARG A 153 -14.40 -10.07 5.65
N LEU A 154 -14.49 -8.91 6.28
CA LEU A 154 -15.56 -7.95 6.03
C LEU A 154 -15.49 -7.43 4.58
N LEU A 155 -14.32 -6.98 4.13
CA LEU A 155 -14.12 -6.51 2.75
C LEU A 155 -14.38 -7.61 1.70
N ARG A 156 -14.00 -8.85 2.01
CA ARG A 156 -14.24 -9.99 1.11
C ARG A 156 -15.72 -10.36 1.05
N GLY A 157 -16.43 -10.33 2.18
CA GLY A 157 -17.85 -10.68 2.27
C GLY A 157 -18.80 -9.57 1.83
N LYS A 158 -18.38 -8.31 1.97
CA LYS A 158 -19.18 -7.10 1.67
C LYS A 158 -18.28 -6.01 1.09
N PRO A 159 -17.73 -6.20 -0.12
CA PRO A 159 -16.79 -5.25 -0.71
C PRO A 159 -17.41 -3.87 -0.97
N GLU A 160 -18.72 -3.80 -1.14
CA GLU A 160 -19.49 -2.55 -1.30
C GLU A 160 -19.39 -1.61 -0.08
N LEU A 161 -19.02 -2.13 1.08
CA LEU A 161 -18.78 -1.32 2.27
C LEU A 161 -17.39 -0.68 2.31
N GLY A 162 -16.49 -1.06 1.40
CA GLY A 162 -15.11 -0.56 1.36
C GLY A 162 -15.03 0.96 1.43
N PRO A 163 -15.63 1.73 0.50
CA PRO A 163 -15.57 3.19 0.51
C PRO A 163 -16.05 3.80 1.83
N GLN A 164 -17.15 3.32 2.36
CA GLN A 164 -17.72 3.84 3.62
C GLN A 164 -16.82 3.56 4.82
N LEU A 165 -16.19 2.37 4.88
CA LEU A 165 -15.26 2.01 5.94
C LEU A 165 -14.03 2.91 5.93
N PHE A 166 -13.40 3.09 4.77
CA PHE A 166 -12.21 3.94 4.66
C PHE A 166 -12.53 5.40 4.98
N MET A 167 -13.64 5.94 4.48
CA MET A 167 -14.06 7.31 4.81
C MET A 167 -14.36 7.50 6.32
N ARG A 168 -14.95 6.51 6.98
CA ARG A 168 -15.18 6.56 8.43
C ARG A 168 -13.88 6.49 9.23
N PHE A 169 -12.88 5.72 8.77
CA PHE A 169 -11.57 5.71 9.40
C PHE A 169 -10.88 7.05 9.21
N ALA A 170 -10.83 7.58 7.99
CA ALA A 170 -10.23 8.89 7.71
C ALA A 170 -10.86 10.02 8.54
N GLY A 171 -12.19 10.05 8.64
CA GLY A 171 -12.91 11.07 9.42
C GLY A 171 -12.73 10.98 10.94
N ARG A 172 -12.08 9.93 11.46
CA ARG A 172 -11.73 9.78 12.88
C ARG A 172 -10.27 10.08 13.19
N LEU A 173 -9.46 10.30 12.17
CA LEU A 173 -8.07 10.71 12.36
C LEU A 173 -8.05 12.17 12.81
N SER A 174 -7.36 12.45 13.90
CA SER A 174 -7.10 13.84 14.33
C SER A 174 -6.06 14.48 13.42
N PRO A 175 -6.13 15.79 13.18
CA PRO A 175 -5.04 16.49 12.51
C PRO A 175 -3.71 16.24 13.24
N GLY A 176 -2.73 15.64 12.53
CA GLY A 176 -1.42 15.30 13.09
C GLY A 176 -1.23 13.82 13.48
N GLN A 177 -2.19 12.95 13.18
CA GLN A 177 -2.04 11.48 13.28
C GLN A 177 -1.79 10.85 11.89
#